data_12629992ee9e3b6446df3e4159f981b1
#
_entry.id   12629992ee9e3b6446df3e4159f981b1
#
_cell.length_a   1.000
_cell.length_b   1.000
_cell.length_c   1.000
_cell.angle_alpha   90.00
_cell.angle_beta   90.00
_cell.angle_gamma   90.00
#
_symmetry.space_group_name_H-M   'P 1'
#
loop_
_entity.id
_entity.type
_entity.pdbx_description
1 polymer ?
#
loop_
_entity_poly.entity_id
_entity_poly.type
_entity_poly.pdbx_seq_one_letter_code
_entity_poly.pdbx_strand_id
1 'polypeptide(L)'
;MSQLSPKNKNDLRQCVLYEFIDGKPVFEAYKSFCDVIGDSCMDYVDFEFWFMRFANGNLNLDFNFDKSSSLSIFNIPIEILVKIMNELDWVSRLSMRQVSRAFRSIVDEESKMPKSLSFGFYDDTVFLQYDDSCVKYKDLEEEGHDDKIDIALFDFGVTLINPRLKLDYFEVLIDAKHGLDIDSDKCFKSLEALLKARNLPLPVKNVNIETNSGYEMNHAKNIIPYLKSGVLEKIVTNCDSSSFENIEIMKEIVELDQWKQAKHLEIDSLVKIPIENFLHFEHFELFFEHLCFQDVKERLLESSNFRHCTLQVMNSFDLEELAANFGIQYMGDDEGIRQTTFYEISTNSLEMTMFLDFVTFDRKF
;
A
#
# COMPACT_ATOMS: atom_id res chain seq x y z
N MET A 1 -8.42 -46.98 -14.67
CA MET A 1 -7.90 -47.81 -13.57
C MET A 1 -9.00 -47.88 -12.52
N SER A 2 -9.36 -49.11 -12.02
CA SER A 2 -10.33 -49.25 -10.94
C SER A 2 -9.72 -48.70 -9.65
N GLN A 3 -10.32 -47.65 -9.06
CA GLN A 3 -9.95 -47.17 -7.75
C GLN A 3 -10.07 -48.32 -6.73
N LEU A 4 -9.01 -48.52 -5.98
CA LEU A 4 -9.01 -49.42 -4.81
C LEU A 4 -9.92 -48.82 -3.75
N SER A 5 -11.05 -49.47 -3.44
CA SER A 5 -11.94 -49.03 -2.38
C SER A 5 -11.54 -49.72 -1.05
N PRO A 6 -10.85 -49.01 -0.13
CA PRO A 6 -10.48 -49.55 1.15
C PRO A 6 -11.74 -49.89 1.98
N LYS A 7 -11.75 -51.08 2.55
CA LYS A 7 -12.92 -51.60 3.23
C LYS A 7 -13.06 -51.13 4.70
N ASN A 8 -11.98 -50.62 5.27
CA ASN A 8 -11.99 -50.16 6.67
C ASN A 8 -10.91 -49.10 6.93
N LYS A 9 -10.91 -48.46 8.10
CA LYS A 9 -9.93 -47.41 8.48
C LYS A 9 -8.48 -47.92 8.55
N ASN A 10 -8.26 -49.19 8.87
CA ASN A 10 -6.90 -49.74 8.93
C ASN A 10 -6.31 -49.94 7.54
N ASP A 11 -7.14 -50.23 6.51
CA ASP A 11 -6.69 -50.30 5.14
C ASP A 11 -6.19 -48.96 4.64
N LEU A 12 -6.90 -47.84 4.98
CA LEU A 12 -6.47 -46.50 4.69
C LEU A 12 -5.14 -46.14 5.35
N ARG A 13 -5.00 -46.46 6.64
CA ARG A 13 -3.76 -46.22 7.41
C ARG A 13 -2.58 -47.03 6.84
N GLN A 14 -2.85 -48.23 6.36
CA GLN A 14 -1.84 -49.05 5.68
C GLN A 14 -1.39 -48.41 4.36
N CYS A 15 -2.29 -47.79 3.60
CA CYS A 15 -1.93 -47.04 2.42
C CYS A 15 -1.05 -45.83 2.76
N VAL A 16 -1.33 -45.08 3.84
CA VAL A 16 -0.46 -44.00 4.32
C VAL A 16 0.92 -44.52 4.70
N LEU A 17 0.99 -45.69 5.34
CA LEU A 17 2.26 -46.33 5.69
C LEU A 17 3.09 -46.68 4.44
N TYR A 18 2.47 -47.16 3.36
CA TYR A 18 3.16 -47.43 2.13
C TYR A 18 3.73 -46.15 1.49
N GLU A 19 2.96 -45.06 1.46
CA GLU A 19 3.44 -43.77 0.98
C GLU A 19 4.58 -43.20 1.82
N PHE A 20 4.54 -43.42 3.15
CA PHE A 20 5.65 -43.08 4.05
C PHE A 20 6.92 -43.90 3.74
N ILE A 21 6.81 -45.23 3.53
CA ILE A 21 7.93 -46.08 3.18
C ILE A 21 8.57 -45.74 1.85
N ASP A 22 7.77 -45.20 0.90
CA ASP A 22 8.23 -44.73 -0.41
C ASP A 22 9.14 -43.48 -0.31
N GLY A 23 9.20 -42.84 0.85
CA GLY A 23 10.18 -41.78 1.19
C GLY A 23 9.91 -40.42 0.56
N LYS A 24 8.70 -40.19 0.03
CA LYS A 24 8.28 -38.90 -0.52
C LYS A 24 8.01 -37.86 0.58
N PRO A 25 8.17 -36.54 0.28
CA PRO A 25 7.65 -35.49 1.15
C PRO A 25 6.15 -35.69 1.41
N VAL A 26 5.68 -35.35 2.62
CA VAL A 26 4.32 -35.64 3.08
C VAL A 26 3.22 -35.17 2.14
N PHE A 27 3.38 -33.99 1.54
CA PHE A 27 2.38 -33.45 0.60
C PHE A 27 2.35 -34.16 -0.75
N GLU A 28 3.51 -34.61 -1.27
CA GLU A 28 3.59 -35.42 -2.49
C GLU A 28 3.03 -36.83 -2.23
N ALA A 29 3.32 -37.40 -1.07
CA ALA A 29 2.75 -38.66 -0.62
C ALA A 29 1.20 -38.57 -0.54
N TYR A 30 0.66 -37.46 -0.02
CA TYR A 30 -0.79 -37.24 0.00
C TYR A 30 -1.39 -37.16 -1.41
N LYS A 31 -0.77 -36.46 -2.35
CA LYS A 31 -1.23 -36.42 -3.74
C LYS A 31 -1.25 -37.82 -4.36
N SER A 32 -0.17 -38.57 -4.19
CA SER A 32 -0.05 -39.96 -4.65
C SER A 32 -1.16 -40.85 -4.06
N PHE A 33 -1.44 -40.70 -2.76
CA PHE A 33 -2.53 -41.37 -2.06
C PHE A 33 -3.89 -41.03 -2.68
N CYS A 34 -4.17 -39.74 -2.92
CA CYS A 34 -5.43 -39.27 -3.50
C CYS A 34 -5.63 -39.79 -4.93
N ASP A 35 -4.56 -39.84 -5.73
CA ASP A 35 -4.60 -40.35 -7.11
C ASP A 35 -5.00 -41.84 -7.17
N VAL A 36 -4.61 -42.63 -6.16
CA VAL A 36 -4.85 -44.08 -6.11
C VAL A 36 -6.16 -44.43 -5.39
N ILE A 37 -6.41 -43.77 -4.26
CA ILE A 37 -7.52 -44.12 -3.34
C ILE A 37 -8.74 -43.23 -3.53
N GLY A 38 -8.53 -41.96 -3.90
CA GLY A 38 -9.54 -40.93 -4.07
C GLY A 38 -9.55 -39.90 -2.92
N ASP A 39 -9.79 -38.64 -3.29
CA ASP A 39 -9.73 -37.46 -2.40
C ASP A 39 -10.74 -37.49 -1.24
N SER A 40 -11.83 -38.24 -1.38
CA SER A 40 -12.90 -38.30 -0.39
C SER A 40 -12.64 -39.32 0.75
N CYS A 41 -11.60 -40.14 0.63
CA CYS A 41 -11.39 -41.28 1.54
C CYS A 41 -10.68 -40.86 2.84
N MET A 42 -9.81 -39.87 2.79
CA MET A 42 -9.08 -39.31 3.94
C MET A 42 -8.72 -37.85 3.66
N ASP A 43 -8.95 -36.93 4.59
CA ASP A 43 -8.47 -35.57 4.47
C ASP A 43 -6.96 -35.45 4.74
N TYR A 44 -6.35 -34.32 4.29
CA TYR A 44 -4.93 -34.10 4.45
C TYR A 44 -4.48 -34.13 5.93
N VAL A 45 -5.31 -33.64 6.85
CA VAL A 45 -4.98 -33.56 8.28
C VAL A 45 -4.89 -34.97 8.89
N ASP A 46 -5.85 -35.85 8.56
CA ASP A 46 -5.85 -37.23 9.00
C ASP A 46 -4.69 -38.02 8.33
N PHE A 47 -4.37 -37.72 7.06
CA PHE A 47 -3.22 -38.31 6.36
C PHE A 47 -1.90 -37.90 7.00
N GLU A 48 -1.67 -36.60 7.16
CA GLU A 48 -0.45 -36.03 7.76
C GLU A 48 -0.23 -36.55 9.19
N PHE A 49 -1.29 -36.65 10.00
CA PHE A 49 -1.24 -37.24 11.35
C PHE A 49 -0.67 -38.64 11.31
N TRP A 50 -1.16 -39.50 10.44
CA TRP A 50 -0.69 -40.88 10.34
C TRP A 50 0.73 -40.95 9.79
N PHE A 51 1.02 -40.16 8.76
CA PHE A 51 2.37 -40.07 8.13
C PHE A 51 3.42 -39.66 9.16
N MET A 52 3.19 -38.60 9.94
CA MET A 52 4.08 -38.11 10.97
C MET A 52 4.20 -39.11 12.15
N ARG A 53 3.12 -39.81 12.47
CA ARG A 53 3.16 -40.86 13.46
C ARG A 53 4.11 -42.00 13.04
N PHE A 54 4.07 -42.38 11.76
CA PHE A 54 4.99 -43.38 11.20
C PHE A 54 6.43 -42.87 11.14
N ALA A 55 6.63 -41.62 10.77
CA ALA A 55 7.94 -40.95 10.79
C ALA A 55 8.57 -40.95 12.21
N ASN A 56 7.76 -40.87 13.25
CA ASN A 56 8.18 -40.97 14.66
C ASN A 56 8.33 -42.42 15.17
N GLY A 57 8.27 -43.41 14.27
CA GLY A 57 8.48 -44.82 14.61
C GLY A 57 7.26 -45.54 15.19
N ASN A 58 6.10 -44.92 15.25
CA ASN A 58 4.87 -45.49 15.79
C ASN A 58 4.04 -46.17 14.71
N LEU A 59 4.34 -47.44 14.39
CA LEU A 59 3.74 -48.21 13.28
C LEU A 59 2.42 -48.91 13.66
N ASN A 60 1.85 -48.73 14.87
CA ASN A 60 0.63 -49.37 15.30
C ASN A 60 -0.58 -48.78 14.56
N LEU A 61 -1.18 -49.60 13.68
CA LEU A 61 -2.37 -49.24 12.91
C LEU A 61 -3.68 -49.25 13.70
N ASP A 62 -3.73 -49.97 14.81
CA ASP A 62 -4.93 -50.08 15.68
C ASP A 62 -5.05 -48.90 16.66
N PHE A 63 -4.14 -47.93 16.58
CA PHE A 63 -4.22 -46.75 17.43
C PHE A 63 -5.53 -46.02 17.19
N ASN A 64 -6.41 -46.04 18.18
CA ASN A 64 -7.61 -45.24 18.15
C ASN A 64 -7.29 -43.82 18.62
N PHE A 65 -7.22 -42.91 17.67
CA PHE A 65 -7.21 -41.51 17.98
C PHE A 65 -8.62 -41.12 18.43
N ASP A 66 -8.79 -41.01 19.75
CA ASP A 66 -10.02 -40.41 20.28
C ASP A 66 -9.99 -38.92 20.00
N LYS A 67 -10.70 -38.52 18.93
CA LYS A 67 -10.85 -37.09 18.56
C LYS A 67 -11.43 -36.26 19.72
N SER A 68 -12.07 -36.92 20.70
CA SER A 68 -12.64 -36.25 21.89
C SER A 68 -11.58 -35.91 22.95
N SER A 69 -10.42 -36.56 22.93
CA SER A 69 -9.34 -36.32 23.90
C SER A 69 -8.15 -35.53 23.39
N SER A 70 -8.08 -35.23 22.10
CA SER A 70 -7.04 -34.37 21.55
C SER A 70 -7.41 -32.91 21.74
N LEU A 71 -6.55 -32.19 22.44
CA LEU A 71 -6.62 -30.73 22.49
C LEU A 71 -6.36 -30.21 21.08
N SER A 72 -7.44 -29.90 20.36
CA SER A 72 -7.35 -29.20 19.10
C SER A 72 -7.37 -27.70 19.36
N ILE A 73 -6.63 -26.90 18.55
CA ILE A 73 -6.68 -25.44 18.60
C ILE A 73 -8.13 -24.94 18.40
N PHE A 74 -8.96 -25.68 17.68
CA PHE A 74 -10.38 -25.34 17.47
C PHE A 74 -11.29 -25.66 18.68
N ASN A 75 -10.76 -26.29 19.74
CA ASN A 75 -11.46 -26.42 21.03
C ASN A 75 -11.32 -25.14 21.86
N ILE A 76 -10.47 -24.23 21.47
CA ILE A 76 -10.31 -22.91 22.09
C ILE A 76 -11.50 -22.02 21.67
N PRO A 77 -12.16 -21.32 22.62
CA PRO A 77 -13.20 -20.36 22.29
C PRO A 77 -12.71 -19.32 21.25
N ILE A 78 -13.58 -18.96 20.29
CA ILE A 78 -13.25 -18.07 19.19
C ILE A 78 -12.70 -16.72 19.68
N GLU A 79 -13.20 -16.23 20.81
CA GLU A 79 -12.76 -14.97 21.41
C GLU A 79 -11.28 -15.02 21.85
N ILE A 80 -10.81 -16.19 22.25
CA ILE A 80 -9.40 -16.41 22.62
C ILE A 80 -8.55 -16.55 21.38
N LEU A 81 -9.04 -17.27 20.33
CA LEU A 81 -8.36 -17.36 19.05
C LEU A 81 -8.19 -15.98 18.40
N VAL A 82 -9.24 -15.15 18.42
CA VAL A 82 -9.18 -13.76 17.94
C VAL A 82 -8.13 -12.94 18.71
N LYS A 83 -8.05 -13.10 20.06
CA LYS A 83 -7.01 -12.43 20.85
C LYS A 83 -5.62 -12.90 20.45
N ILE A 84 -5.41 -14.19 20.28
CA ILE A 84 -4.13 -14.76 19.84
C ILE A 84 -3.78 -14.19 18.45
N MET A 85 -4.73 -14.18 17.51
CA MET A 85 -4.50 -13.63 16.18
C MET A 85 -4.12 -12.14 16.23
N ASN A 86 -4.72 -11.37 17.12
CA ASN A 86 -4.43 -9.95 17.27
C ASN A 86 -3.07 -9.62 17.89
N GLU A 87 -2.42 -10.60 18.54
CA GLU A 87 -1.02 -10.49 19.01
C GLU A 87 0.00 -10.83 17.92
N LEU A 88 -0.44 -11.48 16.83
CA LEU A 88 0.43 -11.75 15.69
C LEU A 88 0.53 -10.50 14.80
N ASP A 89 1.65 -10.33 14.11
CA ASP A 89 1.77 -9.38 13.01
C ASP A 89 0.88 -9.81 11.82
N TRP A 90 0.65 -8.88 10.88
CA TRP A 90 -0.26 -9.14 9.76
C TRP A 90 0.25 -10.24 8.83
N VAL A 91 1.56 -10.34 8.59
CA VAL A 91 2.17 -11.37 7.73
C VAL A 91 1.94 -12.77 8.32
N SER A 92 2.15 -12.91 9.65
CA SER A 92 1.86 -14.14 10.36
C SER A 92 0.37 -14.51 10.29
N ARG A 93 -0.54 -13.53 10.37
CA ARG A 93 -1.99 -13.76 10.18
C ARG A 93 -2.32 -14.23 8.77
N LEU A 94 -1.70 -13.64 7.73
CA LEU A 94 -1.87 -14.10 6.36
C LEU A 94 -1.39 -15.54 6.17
N SER A 95 -0.31 -15.93 6.85
CA SER A 95 0.16 -17.32 6.85
C SER A 95 -0.85 -18.24 7.54
N MET A 96 -1.39 -17.84 8.70
CA MET A 96 -2.44 -18.59 9.39
C MET A 96 -3.73 -18.71 8.56
N ARG A 97 -4.07 -17.66 7.80
CA ARG A 97 -5.21 -17.66 6.88
C ARG A 97 -5.17 -18.79 5.86
N GLN A 98 -3.97 -19.23 5.47
CA GLN A 98 -3.78 -20.32 4.51
C GLN A 98 -3.94 -21.71 5.11
N VAL A 99 -3.80 -21.84 6.44
CA VAL A 99 -3.83 -23.14 7.14
C VAL A 99 -5.21 -23.82 7.08
N SER A 100 -6.28 -23.04 7.26
CA SER A 100 -7.65 -23.61 7.22
C SER A 100 -8.72 -22.56 6.92
N ARG A 101 -9.92 -23.03 6.52
CA ARG A 101 -11.08 -22.14 6.28
C ARG A 101 -11.50 -21.41 7.57
N ALA A 102 -11.38 -22.07 8.74
CA ALA A 102 -11.73 -21.47 10.02
C ALA A 102 -10.78 -20.31 10.37
N PHE A 103 -9.47 -20.49 10.22
CA PHE A 103 -8.50 -19.41 10.40
C PHE A 103 -8.69 -18.29 9.39
N ARG A 104 -9.03 -18.62 8.14
CA ARG A 104 -9.35 -17.61 7.13
C ARG A 104 -10.52 -16.74 7.57
N SER A 105 -11.62 -17.32 8.04
CA SER A 105 -12.76 -16.57 8.56
C SER A 105 -12.36 -15.69 9.76
N ILE A 106 -11.56 -16.21 10.70
CA ILE A 106 -11.08 -15.43 11.84
C ILE A 106 -10.24 -14.23 11.39
N VAL A 107 -9.31 -14.44 10.46
CA VAL A 107 -8.45 -13.36 9.97
C VAL A 107 -9.25 -12.32 9.19
N ASP A 108 -10.11 -12.77 8.26
CA ASP A 108 -10.82 -11.87 7.35
C ASP A 108 -11.98 -11.13 8.03
N GLU A 109 -12.64 -11.73 9.03
CA GLU A 109 -13.88 -11.23 9.60
C GLU A 109 -13.75 -10.72 11.04
N GLU A 110 -12.85 -11.28 11.84
CA GLU A 110 -12.80 -11.01 13.28
C GLU A 110 -11.54 -10.30 13.74
N SER A 111 -10.38 -10.55 13.11
CA SER A 111 -9.13 -9.95 13.55
C SER A 111 -9.01 -8.47 13.17
N LYS A 112 -8.12 -7.73 13.83
CA LYS A 112 -7.82 -6.34 13.50
C LYS A 112 -7.14 -6.28 12.13
N MET A 113 -7.59 -5.37 11.27
CA MET A 113 -6.95 -5.07 9.99
C MET A 113 -5.71 -4.18 10.20
N PRO A 114 -4.71 -4.21 9.29
CA PRO A 114 -3.59 -3.29 9.31
C PRO A 114 -4.09 -1.85 9.07
N LYS A 115 -3.38 -0.89 9.63
CA LYS A 115 -3.67 0.54 9.46
C LYS A 115 -2.79 1.21 8.41
N SER A 116 -1.63 0.62 8.16
CA SER A 116 -0.67 1.09 7.18
C SER A 116 -0.39 -0.02 6.17
N LEU A 117 -0.38 0.33 4.90
CA LEU A 117 -0.16 -0.58 3.79
C LEU A 117 0.70 0.08 2.74
N SER A 118 1.87 -0.51 2.45
CA SER A 118 2.76 -0.02 1.40
C SER A 118 3.08 -1.13 0.41
N PHE A 119 3.05 -0.79 -0.87
CA PHE A 119 3.59 -1.56 -1.97
C PHE A 119 4.77 -0.80 -2.54
N GLY A 120 5.93 -1.43 -2.60
CA GLY A 120 7.10 -0.75 -3.11
C GLY A 120 7.98 -1.65 -3.96
N PHE A 121 8.65 -0.98 -4.90
CA PHE A 121 9.75 -1.51 -5.66
C PHE A 121 10.95 -0.57 -5.48
N TYR A 122 12.05 -1.10 -4.98
CA TYR A 122 13.29 -0.35 -4.78
C TYR A 122 14.48 -1.22 -5.18
N ASP A 123 15.34 -0.68 -6.02
CA ASP A 123 16.44 -1.40 -6.67
C ASP A 123 15.93 -2.62 -7.49
N ASP A 124 16.12 -3.83 -6.99
CA ASP A 124 15.66 -5.10 -7.57
C ASP A 124 14.71 -5.86 -6.64
N THR A 125 14.24 -5.20 -5.59
CA THR A 125 13.45 -5.80 -4.52
C THR A 125 12.04 -5.24 -4.52
N VAL A 126 11.05 -6.13 -4.68
CA VAL A 126 9.65 -5.81 -4.37
C VAL A 126 9.43 -6.00 -2.87
N PHE A 127 8.75 -5.07 -2.23
CA PHE A 127 8.38 -5.20 -0.84
C PHE A 127 6.91 -4.86 -0.60
N LEU A 128 6.33 -5.56 0.37
CA LEU A 128 5.03 -5.24 0.94
C LEU A 128 5.23 -4.93 2.41
N GLN A 129 4.68 -3.81 2.87
CA GLN A 129 4.69 -3.46 4.28
C GLN A 129 3.27 -3.38 4.81
N TYR A 130 3.07 -3.97 5.97
CA TYR A 130 1.82 -4.02 6.72
C TYR A 130 2.12 -3.56 8.14
N ASP A 131 1.75 -2.34 8.51
CA ASP A 131 2.17 -1.70 9.76
C ASP A 131 3.71 -1.79 9.92
N ASP A 132 4.20 -2.44 10.96
CA ASP A 132 5.64 -2.62 11.23
C ASP A 132 6.26 -3.85 10.56
N SER A 133 5.46 -4.66 9.82
CA SER A 133 5.91 -5.92 9.21
C SER A 133 6.18 -5.76 7.72
N CYS A 134 7.32 -6.24 7.25
CA CYS A 134 7.74 -6.14 5.85
C CYS A 134 8.03 -7.53 5.26
N VAL A 135 7.47 -7.80 4.09
CA VAL A 135 7.78 -8.95 3.24
C VAL A 135 8.60 -8.47 2.05
N LYS A 136 9.71 -9.16 1.77
CA LYS A 136 10.60 -8.84 0.64
C LYS A 136 10.64 -10.00 -0.32
N TYR A 137 10.35 -9.71 -1.59
CA TYR A 137 10.44 -10.66 -2.69
C TYR A 137 11.77 -10.42 -3.42
N LYS A 138 12.73 -11.32 -3.17
CA LYS A 138 14.07 -11.27 -3.79
C LYS A 138 14.15 -12.26 -4.94
N ASP A 139 15.11 -12.08 -5.86
CA ASP A 139 15.36 -13.05 -6.91
C ASP A 139 15.73 -14.41 -6.31
N LEU A 140 14.96 -15.42 -6.66
CA LEU A 140 15.46 -16.78 -6.77
C LEU A 140 16.11 -16.81 -8.15
N GLU A 141 17.38 -17.23 -8.24
CA GLU A 141 18.27 -17.09 -9.42
C GLU A 141 17.70 -17.59 -10.78
N GLU A 142 16.49 -18.12 -10.82
CA GLU A 142 15.84 -18.74 -11.97
C GLU A 142 14.52 -18.09 -12.42
N GLU A 143 13.95 -17.14 -11.67
CA GLU A 143 12.65 -16.52 -11.99
C GLU A 143 12.83 -15.05 -12.39
N GLY A 144 12.16 -14.64 -13.47
CA GLY A 144 12.22 -13.26 -14.00
C GLY A 144 11.61 -12.21 -13.06
N HIS A 145 11.98 -10.93 -13.24
CA HIS A 145 11.48 -9.81 -12.43
C HIS A 145 9.95 -9.69 -12.44
N ASP A 146 9.30 -10.02 -13.54
CA ASP A 146 7.84 -9.96 -13.71
C ASP A 146 7.10 -10.91 -12.74
N ASP A 147 7.64 -12.10 -12.50
CA ASP A 147 6.98 -13.09 -11.64
C ASP A 147 6.89 -12.63 -10.17
N LYS A 148 7.90 -11.90 -9.68
CA LYS A 148 7.91 -11.36 -8.30
C LYS A 148 6.86 -10.29 -8.09
N ILE A 149 6.74 -9.38 -9.07
CA ILE A 149 5.74 -8.30 -9.02
C ILE A 149 4.35 -8.93 -9.00
N ASP A 150 4.10 -9.92 -9.84
CA ASP A 150 2.81 -10.60 -9.91
C ASP A 150 2.49 -11.36 -8.61
N ILE A 151 3.48 -12.04 -8.00
CA ILE A 151 3.33 -12.70 -6.69
C ILE A 151 3.04 -11.66 -5.59
N ALA A 152 3.84 -10.58 -5.54
CA ALA A 152 3.65 -9.52 -4.56
C ALA A 152 2.28 -8.84 -4.71
N LEU A 153 1.85 -8.55 -5.95
CA LEU A 153 0.53 -7.99 -6.23
C LEU A 153 -0.61 -8.93 -5.83
N PHE A 154 -0.43 -10.23 -6.02
CA PHE A 154 -1.40 -11.23 -5.56
C PHE A 154 -1.53 -11.20 -4.04
N ASP A 155 -0.42 -11.26 -3.30
CA ASP A 155 -0.42 -11.21 -1.83
C ASP A 155 -0.97 -9.88 -1.30
N PHE A 156 -0.62 -8.78 -1.96
CA PHE A 156 -1.15 -7.45 -1.65
C PHE A 156 -2.67 -7.39 -1.86
N GLY A 157 -3.14 -7.95 -2.98
CA GLY A 157 -4.54 -8.02 -3.33
C GLY A 157 -5.39 -8.72 -2.28
N VAL A 158 -4.88 -9.79 -1.65
CA VAL A 158 -5.59 -10.51 -0.58
C VAL A 158 -5.98 -9.58 0.57
N THR A 159 -5.10 -8.66 0.95
CA THR A 159 -5.40 -7.65 1.98
C THR A 159 -6.23 -6.49 1.42
N LEU A 160 -5.83 -5.98 0.26
CA LEU A 160 -6.41 -4.77 -0.33
C LEU A 160 -7.90 -4.91 -0.63
N ILE A 161 -8.35 -6.08 -1.14
CA ILE A 161 -9.75 -6.31 -1.48
C ILE A 161 -10.66 -6.55 -0.26
N ASN A 162 -10.13 -6.73 0.94
CA ASN A 162 -10.94 -6.95 2.13
C ASN A 162 -11.83 -5.72 2.42
N PRO A 163 -13.17 -5.87 2.50
CA PRO A 163 -14.09 -4.74 2.66
C PRO A 163 -13.95 -4.04 4.02
N ARG A 164 -13.38 -4.70 5.03
CA ARG A 164 -13.14 -4.12 6.37
C ARG A 164 -11.91 -3.22 6.43
N LEU A 165 -11.04 -3.27 5.42
CA LEU A 165 -9.80 -2.51 5.39
C LEU A 165 -10.09 -1.00 5.40
N LYS A 166 -9.48 -0.31 6.37
CA LYS A 166 -9.46 1.16 6.53
C LYS A 166 -8.05 1.54 6.90
N LEU A 167 -7.43 2.42 6.14
CA LEU A 167 -6.04 2.77 6.29
C LEU A 167 -5.87 4.18 6.84
N ASP A 168 -4.96 4.34 7.78
CA ASP A 168 -4.42 5.64 8.17
C ASP A 168 -3.36 6.08 7.14
N TYR A 169 -2.62 5.12 6.53
CA TYR A 169 -1.58 5.39 5.53
C TYR A 169 -1.60 4.34 4.42
N PHE A 170 -1.54 4.79 3.17
CA PHE A 170 -1.43 3.96 1.97
C PHE A 170 -0.33 4.50 1.07
N GLU A 171 0.62 3.66 0.72
CA GLU A 171 1.78 4.05 -0.07
C GLU A 171 2.00 3.14 -1.26
N VAL A 172 2.36 3.74 -2.38
CA VAL A 172 2.86 3.08 -3.57
C VAL A 172 4.14 3.80 -4.00
N LEU A 173 5.28 3.12 -3.82
CA LEU A 173 6.60 3.65 -4.16
C LEU A 173 7.25 2.76 -5.23
N ILE A 174 7.49 3.29 -6.43
CA ILE A 174 8.19 2.59 -7.50
C ILE A 174 9.43 3.37 -7.88
N ASP A 175 10.57 2.94 -7.34
CA ASP A 175 11.89 3.49 -7.62
C ASP A 175 12.73 2.46 -8.39
N ALA A 176 12.66 2.52 -9.72
CA ALA A 176 13.48 1.70 -10.61
C ALA A 176 14.78 2.43 -10.91
N LYS A 177 15.92 1.94 -10.41
CA LYS A 177 17.23 2.45 -10.81
C LYS A 177 17.44 2.31 -12.32
N HIS A 178 18.19 3.26 -12.89
CA HIS A 178 18.59 3.26 -14.30
C HIS A 178 19.13 1.89 -14.72
N GLY A 179 18.44 1.23 -15.65
CA GLY A 179 18.85 -0.05 -16.27
C GLY A 179 17.96 -1.26 -15.93
N LEU A 180 17.05 -1.15 -14.99
CA LEU A 180 16.01 -2.16 -14.79
C LEU A 180 14.75 -1.70 -15.54
N ASP A 181 14.36 -2.49 -16.53
CA ASP A 181 13.16 -2.25 -17.35
C ASP A 181 11.92 -2.74 -16.57
N ILE A 182 11.51 -1.93 -15.56
CA ILE A 182 10.29 -2.20 -14.84
C ILE A 182 9.18 -1.39 -15.47
N ASP A 183 8.19 -2.08 -15.93
CA ASP A 183 6.96 -1.48 -16.41
C ASP A 183 6.13 -0.97 -15.20
N SER A 184 6.46 0.25 -14.74
CA SER A 184 5.72 0.93 -13.67
C SER A 184 4.24 1.07 -14.03
N ASP A 185 3.93 1.27 -15.31
CA ASP A 185 2.57 1.32 -15.84
C ASP A 185 1.82 0.02 -15.60
N LYS A 186 2.45 -1.13 -15.83
CA LYS A 186 1.86 -2.45 -15.57
C LYS A 186 1.54 -2.60 -14.07
N CYS A 187 2.45 -2.17 -13.20
CA CYS A 187 2.23 -2.20 -11.75
C CYS A 187 1.03 -1.34 -11.35
N PHE A 188 0.97 -0.08 -11.78
CA PHE A 188 -0.13 0.81 -11.43
C PHE A 188 -1.46 0.38 -12.03
N LYS A 189 -1.49 -0.16 -13.26
CA LYS A 189 -2.69 -0.74 -13.86
C LYS A 189 -3.19 -1.98 -13.10
N SER A 190 -2.26 -2.80 -12.60
CA SER A 190 -2.61 -3.96 -11.78
C SER A 190 -3.17 -3.54 -10.42
N LEU A 191 -2.59 -2.52 -9.76
CA LEU A 191 -3.11 -1.92 -8.54
C LEU A 191 -4.50 -1.30 -8.77
N GLU A 192 -4.67 -0.59 -9.88
CA GLU A 192 -5.99 -0.06 -10.28
C GLU A 192 -7.03 -1.17 -10.43
N ALA A 193 -6.67 -2.28 -11.08
CA ALA A 193 -7.58 -3.43 -11.23
C ALA A 193 -7.97 -4.03 -9.87
N LEU A 194 -7.04 -4.13 -8.92
CA LEU A 194 -7.32 -4.58 -7.56
C LEU A 194 -8.25 -3.61 -6.81
N LEU A 195 -8.02 -2.30 -6.94
CA LEU A 195 -8.89 -1.27 -6.34
C LEU A 195 -10.29 -1.28 -6.97
N LYS A 196 -10.40 -1.47 -8.29
CA LYS A 196 -11.68 -1.64 -9.00
C LYS A 196 -12.43 -2.90 -8.58
N ALA A 197 -11.72 -3.97 -8.24
CA ALA A 197 -12.34 -5.22 -7.77
C ALA A 197 -13.02 -5.08 -6.39
N ARG A 198 -12.74 -4.01 -5.65
CA ARG A 198 -13.48 -3.67 -4.44
C ARG A 198 -14.86 -3.16 -4.80
N ASN A 199 -15.87 -3.60 -4.08
CA ASN A 199 -17.25 -3.11 -4.25
C ASN A 199 -17.45 -1.70 -3.65
N LEU A 200 -16.50 -1.22 -2.85
CA LEU A 200 -16.57 0.06 -2.14
C LEU A 200 -15.22 0.79 -2.22
N PRO A 201 -15.21 2.12 -2.34
CA PRO A 201 -13.98 2.90 -2.29
C PRO A 201 -13.19 2.64 -1.01
N LEU A 202 -11.86 2.58 -1.11
CA LEU A 202 -10.96 2.32 0.00
C LEU A 202 -10.89 3.54 0.93
N PRO A 203 -11.27 3.41 2.21
CA PRO A 203 -11.08 4.49 3.18
C PRO A 203 -9.60 4.62 3.53
N VAL A 204 -8.97 5.72 3.13
CA VAL A 204 -7.57 6.07 3.40
C VAL A 204 -7.52 7.50 3.90
N LYS A 205 -6.75 7.79 4.96
CA LYS A 205 -6.52 9.17 5.43
C LYS A 205 -5.38 9.84 4.69
N ASN A 206 -4.24 9.16 4.58
CA ASN A 206 -3.04 9.69 3.96
C ASN A 206 -2.59 8.76 2.83
N VAL A 207 -2.40 9.29 1.65
CA VAL A 207 -1.88 8.55 0.49
C VAL A 207 -0.55 9.13 0.04
N ASN A 208 0.43 8.25 -0.24
CA ASN A 208 1.69 8.58 -0.89
C ASN A 208 1.83 7.77 -2.18
N ILE A 209 2.02 8.45 -3.32
CA ILE A 209 2.14 7.83 -4.64
C ILE A 209 3.35 8.43 -5.32
N GLU A 210 4.46 7.70 -5.37
CA GLU A 210 5.71 8.16 -5.94
C GLU A 210 6.27 7.15 -6.93
N THR A 211 6.86 7.68 -8.01
CA THR A 211 7.62 6.90 -8.98
C THR A 211 8.83 7.67 -9.44
N ASN A 212 10.00 7.03 -9.41
CA ASN A 212 11.25 7.57 -9.92
C ASN A 212 11.65 6.93 -11.26
N SER A 213 10.73 6.27 -11.93
CA SER A 213 10.97 5.61 -13.24
C SER A 213 11.14 6.59 -14.42
N GLY A 214 11.57 7.81 -14.15
CA GLY A 214 12.17 8.77 -15.09
C GLY A 214 11.27 9.32 -16.20
N TYR A 215 10.11 8.78 -16.47
CA TYR A 215 9.21 9.20 -17.54
C TYR A 215 7.73 9.07 -17.14
N GLU A 216 7.09 10.19 -16.68
CA GLU A 216 6.01 10.74 -17.46
C GLU A 216 4.57 10.34 -17.15
N MET A 217 4.28 9.36 -16.35
CA MET A 217 2.87 9.07 -16.14
C MET A 217 2.42 9.51 -14.76
N ASN A 218 1.40 10.31 -14.75
CA ASN A 218 0.74 10.70 -13.53
C ASN A 218 -0.06 9.51 -12.96
N HIS A 219 0.64 8.61 -12.27
CA HIS A 219 0.04 7.38 -11.74
C HIS A 219 -1.00 7.61 -10.64
N ALA A 220 -1.09 8.83 -10.12
CA ALA A 220 -2.13 9.20 -9.16
C ALA A 220 -3.54 8.95 -9.70
N LYS A 221 -3.75 9.06 -11.03
CA LYS A 221 -5.01 8.72 -11.70
C LYS A 221 -5.46 7.27 -11.54
N ASN A 222 -4.51 6.35 -11.32
CA ASN A 222 -4.80 4.92 -11.15
C ASN A 222 -5.21 4.57 -9.71
N ILE A 223 -5.00 5.47 -8.76
CA ILE A 223 -5.21 5.23 -7.33
C ILE A 223 -6.28 6.15 -6.73
N ILE A 224 -6.13 7.47 -6.87
CA ILE A 224 -6.97 8.46 -6.18
C ILE A 224 -8.47 8.27 -6.43
N PRO A 225 -8.96 7.98 -7.67
CA PRO A 225 -10.40 7.82 -7.92
C PRO A 225 -11.07 6.70 -7.11
N TYR A 226 -10.30 5.71 -6.65
CA TYR A 226 -10.79 4.54 -5.93
C TYR A 226 -10.71 4.69 -4.40
N LEU A 227 -10.18 5.82 -3.92
CA LEU A 227 -10.16 6.17 -2.50
C LEU A 227 -11.49 6.81 -2.10
N LYS A 228 -11.83 6.68 -0.82
CA LYS A 228 -13.09 7.25 -0.32
C LYS A 228 -12.97 8.75 -0.12
N SER A 229 -13.75 9.54 -0.88
CA SER A 229 -13.88 10.98 -0.68
C SER A 229 -14.37 11.31 0.74
N GLY A 230 -13.94 12.44 1.29
CA GLY A 230 -14.29 12.89 2.65
C GLY A 230 -13.56 12.12 3.78
N VAL A 231 -12.75 11.11 3.46
CA VAL A 231 -11.86 10.43 4.40
C VAL A 231 -10.40 10.76 4.11
N LEU A 232 -10.07 11.00 2.83
CA LEU A 232 -8.73 11.36 2.40
C LEU A 232 -8.39 12.77 2.91
N GLU A 233 -7.37 12.86 3.74
CA GLU A 233 -6.92 14.11 4.37
C GLU A 233 -5.64 14.64 3.72
N LYS A 234 -4.69 13.74 3.40
CA LYS A 234 -3.39 14.12 2.83
C LYS A 234 -3.08 13.33 1.55
N ILE A 235 -2.59 14.06 0.54
CA ILE A 235 -2.09 13.51 -0.72
C ILE A 235 -0.62 13.92 -0.85
N VAL A 236 0.27 12.95 -1.05
CA VAL A 236 1.67 13.15 -1.42
C VAL A 236 1.88 12.46 -2.76
N THR A 237 2.47 13.15 -3.72
CA THR A 237 2.69 12.58 -5.04
C THR A 237 3.75 13.36 -5.82
N ASN A 238 4.42 12.69 -6.74
CA ASN A 238 5.29 13.32 -7.73
C ASN A 238 4.62 13.45 -9.12
N CYS A 239 3.37 13.91 -9.12
CA CYS A 239 2.58 14.16 -10.34
C CYS A 239 3.25 15.21 -11.24
N ASP A 240 4.20 14.82 -12.06
CA ASP A 240 4.82 15.72 -13.02
C ASP A 240 3.81 16.20 -14.09
N SER A 241 3.71 17.49 -14.30
CA SER A 241 2.88 18.11 -15.34
C SER A 241 3.72 18.77 -16.46
N SER A 242 4.95 18.29 -16.70
CA SER A 242 5.84 18.85 -17.71
C SER A 242 5.36 18.57 -19.15
N SER A 243 4.72 17.42 -19.40
CA SER A 243 4.16 17.06 -20.70
C SER A 243 2.71 17.53 -20.86
N PHE A 244 2.27 17.68 -22.11
CA PHE A 244 0.87 18.02 -22.41
C PHE A 244 -0.11 16.96 -21.89
N GLU A 245 0.25 15.68 -22.02
CA GLU A 245 -0.57 14.57 -21.54
C GLU A 245 -0.75 14.61 -20.03
N ASN A 246 0.32 14.86 -19.31
CA ASN A 246 0.30 14.96 -17.84
C ASN A 246 -0.49 16.18 -17.35
N ILE A 247 -0.48 17.29 -18.09
CA ILE A 247 -1.34 18.45 -17.79
C ILE A 247 -2.81 18.05 -17.88
N GLU A 248 -3.23 17.34 -18.93
CA GLU A 248 -4.62 16.89 -19.07
C GLU A 248 -5.02 15.92 -17.97
N ILE A 249 -4.14 14.95 -17.63
CA ILE A 249 -4.38 14.03 -16.50
C ILE A 249 -4.52 14.82 -15.20
N MET A 250 -3.67 15.79 -14.96
CA MET A 250 -3.74 16.61 -13.74
C MET A 250 -5.05 17.42 -13.67
N LYS A 251 -5.54 17.93 -14.80
CA LYS A 251 -6.86 18.56 -14.87
C LYS A 251 -8.00 17.62 -14.51
N GLU A 252 -7.90 16.34 -14.87
CA GLU A 252 -8.89 15.33 -14.47
C GLU A 252 -8.81 15.05 -12.97
N ILE A 253 -7.60 14.94 -12.39
CA ILE A 253 -7.40 14.67 -10.97
C ILE A 253 -7.93 15.80 -10.10
N VAL A 254 -7.71 17.06 -10.44
CA VAL A 254 -8.19 18.21 -9.64
C VAL A 254 -9.72 18.32 -9.59
N GLU A 255 -10.42 17.68 -10.54
CA GLU A 255 -11.89 17.62 -10.56
C GLU A 255 -12.47 16.54 -9.64
N LEU A 256 -11.65 15.60 -9.14
CA LEU A 256 -12.10 14.52 -8.26
C LEU A 256 -12.57 15.05 -6.90
N ASP A 257 -13.64 14.47 -6.37
CA ASP A 257 -14.10 14.78 -5.01
C ASP A 257 -13.05 14.46 -3.94
N GLN A 258 -12.24 13.43 -4.15
CA GLN A 258 -11.12 13.05 -3.29
C GLN A 258 -10.11 14.19 -3.18
N TRP A 259 -9.77 14.82 -4.31
CA TRP A 259 -8.87 15.96 -4.37
C TRP A 259 -9.48 17.20 -3.69
N LYS A 260 -10.70 17.57 -4.09
CA LYS A 260 -11.40 18.76 -3.61
C LYS A 260 -11.68 18.76 -2.09
N GLN A 261 -11.73 17.59 -1.47
CA GLN A 261 -12.04 17.43 -0.05
C GLN A 261 -10.81 17.15 0.82
N ALA A 262 -9.65 16.89 0.21
CA ALA A 262 -8.40 16.74 0.95
C ALA A 262 -7.93 18.08 1.52
N LYS A 263 -7.16 18.03 2.62
CA LYS A 263 -6.70 19.21 3.36
C LYS A 263 -5.23 19.51 3.14
N HIS A 264 -4.43 18.47 2.90
CA HIS A 264 -2.98 18.55 2.78
C HIS A 264 -2.53 17.99 1.44
N LEU A 265 -1.64 18.70 0.77
CA LEU A 265 -1.07 18.31 -0.52
C LEU A 265 0.42 18.57 -0.55
N GLU A 266 1.19 17.57 -1.00
CA GLU A 266 2.61 17.71 -1.32
C GLU A 266 2.83 17.17 -2.73
N ILE A 267 3.37 18.01 -3.62
CA ILE A 267 3.76 17.61 -4.98
C ILE A 267 5.25 17.92 -5.16
N ASP A 268 6.06 16.86 -5.18
CA ASP A 268 7.51 16.94 -5.39
C ASP A 268 7.86 16.79 -6.90
N SER A 269 7.16 17.52 -7.73
CA SER A 269 7.43 17.60 -9.16
C SER A 269 6.82 18.85 -9.79
N LEU A 270 7.25 19.17 -11.02
CA LEU A 270 6.89 20.40 -11.68
C LEU A 270 5.39 20.51 -11.96
N VAL A 271 4.77 21.59 -11.46
CA VAL A 271 3.36 21.89 -11.64
C VAL A 271 3.17 22.98 -12.70
N LYS A 272 2.33 22.69 -13.70
CA LYS A 272 2.00 23.65 -14.80
C LYS A 272 0.51 24.00 -14.91
N ILE A 273 -0.27 23.66 -13.88
CA ILE A 273 -1.66 24.11 -13.79
C ILE A 273 -1.78 25.31 -12.86
N PRO A 274 -2.83 26.13 -13.02
CA PRO A 274 -3.02 27.34 -12.21
C PRO A 274 -3.12 27.07 -10.73
N ILE A 275 -2.58 28.00 -9.91
CA ILE A 275 -2.55 27.91 -8.44
C ILE A 275 -3.96 27.81 -7.82
N GLU A 276 -4.98 28.31 -8.50
CA GLU A 276 -6.38 28.28 -8.06
C GLU A 276 -6.88 26.86 -7.78
N ASN A 277 -6.30 25.85 -8.44
CA ASN A 277 -6.64 24.44 -8.23
C ASN A 277 -6.17 23.89 -6.88
N PHE A 278 -5.36 24.65 -6.13
CA PHE A 278 -4.74 24.23 -4.87
C PHE A 278 -5.22 25.04 -3.66
N LEU A 279 -5.89 26.17 -3.86
CA LEU A 279 -6.27 27.10 -2.81
C LEU A 279 -7.34 26.57 -1.82
N HIS A 280 -7.94 25.44 -2.11
CA HIS A 280 -8.90 24.79 -1.20
C HIS A 280 -8.19 23.96 -0.11
N PHE A 281 -6.90 23.60 -0.32
CA PHE A 281 -6.11 22.92 0.70
C PHE A 281 -5.79 23.85 1.88
N GLU A 282 -5.77 23.29 3.08
CA GLU A 282 -5.31 24.00 4.28
C GLU A 282 -3.78 24.15 4.24
N HIS A 283 -3.07 23.12 3.77
CA HIS A 283 -1.61 23.09 3.65
C HIS A 283 -1.23 22.51 2.30
N PHE A 284 -0.32 23.16 1.58
CA PHE A 284 0.20 22.61 0.32
C PHE A 284 1.64 23.02 0.04
N GLU A 285 2.37 22.10 -0.59
CA GLU A 285 3.74 22.30 -1.08
C GLU A 285 3.78 22.00 -2.58
N LEU A 286 4.26 22.97 -3.38
CA LEU A 286 4.22 22.92 -4.83
C LEU A 286 5.53 23.44 -5.44
N PHE A 287 5.93 22.83 -6.56
CA PHE A 287 7.08 23.19 -7.33
C PHE A 287 6.67 23.69 -8.72
N PHE A 288 7.02 24.95 -9.08
CA PHE A 288 6.67 25.58 -10.34
C PHE A 288 7.90 25.87 -11.21
N GLU A 289 7.71 25.91 -12.54
CA GLU A 289 8.74 26.38 -13.47
C GLU A 289 8.90 27.89 -13.33
N HIS A 290 7.78 28.61 -13.38
CA HIS A 290 7.66 30.05 -13.22
C HIS A 290 6.41 30.38 -12.41
N LEU A 291 6.50 31.40 -11.57
CA LEU A 291 5.38 31.83 -10.75
C LEU A 291 5.22 33.36 -10.83
N CYS A 292 4.00 33.81 -11.10
CA CYS A 292 3.64 35.22 -11.02
C CYS A 292 3.21 35.55 -9.59
N PHE A 293 4.09 36.19 -8.82
CA PHE A 293 3.84 36.48 -7.41
C PHE A 293 2.70 37.47 -7.16
N GLN A 294 2.40 38.35 -8.08
CA GLN A 294 1.24 39.23 -7.95
C GLN A 294 -0.06 38.43 -7.94
N ASP A 295 -0.18 37.45 -8.84
CA ASP A 295 -1.36 36.58 -8.89
C ASP A 295 -1.45 35.70 -7.65
N VAL A 296 -0.30 35.13 -7.20
CA VAL A 296 -0.23 34.33 -5.96
C VAL A 296 -0.72 35.12 -4.76
N LYS A 297 -0.20 36.35 -4.58
CA LYS A 297 -0.59 37.23 -3.48
C LYS A 297 -2.10 37.45 -3.44
N GLU A 298 -2.69 37.87 -4.58
CA GLU A 298 -4.12 38.16 -4.65
C GLU A 298 -4.96 36.92 -4.31
N ARG A 299 -4.60 35.76 -4.88
CA ARG A 299 -5.30 34.51 -4.69
C ARG A 299 -5.19 33.94 -3.26
N LEU A 300 -3.98 33.96 -2.68
CA LEU A 300 -3.80 33.53 -1.30
C LEU A 300 -4.60 34.38 -0.31
N LEU A 301 -4.69 35.68 -0.56
CA LEU A 301 -5.47 36.59 0.28
C LEU A 301 -6.98 36.37 0.17
N GLU A 302 -7.48 35.99 -1.01
CA GLU A 302 -8.88 35.67 -1.26
C GLU A 302 -9.29 34.30 -0.70
N SER A 303 -8.37 33.33 -0.56
CA SER A 303 -8.66 32.01 -0.05
C SER A 303 -9.07 32.08 1.44
N SER A 304 -10.15 31.42 1.81
CA SER A 304 -10.60 31.30 3.21
C SER A 304 -10.02 30.08 3.92
N ASN A 305 -9.58 29.05 3.17
CA ASN A 305 -9.20 27.74 3.71
C ASN A 305 -7.71 27.61 3.98
N PHE A 306 -6.90 28.26 3.16
CA PHE A 306 -5.46 28.21 3.20
C PHE A 306 -4.91 28.66 4.57
N ARG A 307 -3.97 27.90 5.12
CA ARG A 307 -3.24 28.18 6.37
C ARG A 307 -1.74 28.27 6.16
N HIS A 308 -1.18 27.35 5.37
CA HIS A 308 0.25 27.30 5.09
C HIS A 308 0.48 26.84 3.66
N CYS A 309 1.45 27.44 2.96
CA CYS A 309 1.96 26.87 1.73
C CYS A 309 3.47 27.12 1.58
N THR A 310 4.13 26.16 0.92
CA THR A 310 5.50 26.27 0.43
C THR A 310 5.45 26.27 -1.09
N LEU A 311 6.03 27.31 -1.70
CA LEU A 311 6.13 27.43 -3.16
C LEU A 311 7.59 27.43 -3.55
N GLN A 312 7.99 26.47 -4.36
CA GLN A 312 9.33 26.34 -4.91
C GLN A 312 9.29 26.73 -6.40
N VAL A 313 10.41 27.20 -6.93
CA VAL A 313 10.58 27.44 -8.37
C VAL A 313 11.87 26.81 -8.88
N MET A 314 11.87 26.48 -10.19
CA MET A 314 13.01 25.82 -10.83
C MET A 314 14.28 26.67 -10.83
N ASN A 315 14.12 27.99 -10.93
CA ASN A 315 15.22 28.96 -10.87
C ASN A 315 15.10 29.74 -9.56
N SER A 316 16.23 30.07 -8.93
CA SER A 316 16.24 30.90 -7.72
C SER A 316 15.45 32.19 -7.93
N PHE A 317 14.74 32.63 -6.89
CA PHE A 317 13.99 33.87 -6.89
C PHE A 317 14.90 35.09 -7.00
N ASP A 318 14.46 36.10 -7.77
CA ASP A 318 14.90 37.46 -7.52
C ASP A 318 14.17 37.97 -6.25
N LEU A 319 14.88 37.92 -5.14
CA LEU A 319 14.32 38.29 -3.82
C LEU A 319 13.93 39.77 -3.75
N GLU A 320 14.59 40.66 -4.52
CA GLU A 320 14.24 42.08 -4.61
C GLU A 320 12.91 42.25 -5.34
N GLU A 321 12.73 41.55 -6.48
CA GLU A 321 11.49 41.56 -7.24
C GLU A 321 10.34 40.94 -6.43
N LEU A 322 10.61 39.82 -5.76
CA LEU A 322 9.65 39.16 -4.87
C LEU A 322 9.19 40.10 -3.77
N ALA A 323 10.12 40.72 -3.05
CA ALA A 323 9.82 41.67 -1.97
C ALA A 323 9.02 42.86 -2.49
N ALA A 324 9.41 43.42 -3.66
CA ALA A 324 8.72 44.54 -4.28
C ALA A 324 7.25 44.21 -4.61
N ASN A 325 6.96 43.02 -5.13
CA ASN A 325 5.58 42.55 -5.40
C ASN A 325 4.71 42.52 -4.14
N PHE A 326 5.33 42.30 -2.96
CA PHE A 326 4.64 42.35 -1.67
C PHE A 326 4.72 43.72 -0.99
N GLY A 327 5.36 44.74 -1.64
CA GLY A 327 5.51 46.08 -1.10
C GLY A 327 6.48 46.14 0.08
N ILE A 328 7.47 45.26 0.11
CA ILE A 328 8.46 45.12 1.17
C ILE A 328 9.79 45.63 0.67
N GLN A 329 10.56 46.32 1.53
CA GLN A 329 11.93 46.64 1.22
C GLN A 329 12.81 45.44 1.55
N TYR A 330 13.45 44.85 0.52
CA TYR A 330 14.43 43.79 0.71
C TYR A 330 15.70 44.40 1.38
N MET A 331 16.02 43.93 2.55
CA MET A 331 17.23 44.29 3.28
C MET A 331 18.21 43.12 3.15
N GLY A 332 18.95 43.08 2.03
CA GLY A 332 19.85 41.99 1.70
C GLY A 332 20.76 41.61 2.87
N ASP A 333 20.90 40.31 3.07
CA ASP A 333 21.80 39.70 4.01
C ASP A 333 22.93 39.03 3.22
N ASP A 334 24.18 39.31 3.55
CA ASP A 334 25.36 38.80 2.83
C ASP A 334 25.48 37.24 2.88
N GLU A 335 24.66 36.55 3.67
CA GLU A 335 24.69 35.11 3.87
C GLU A 335 23.53 34.35 3.21
N GLY A 336 22.66 35.00 2.42
CA GLY A 336 21.61 34.32 1.65
C GLY A 336 20.47 33.67 2.46
N ILE A 337 20.24 34.10 3.68
CA ILE A 337 19.34 33.47 4.64
C ILE A 337 18.27 34.44 5.15
N ARG A 338 17.00 34.07 4.93
CA ARG A 338 15.78 34.48 5.63
C ARG A 338 15.51 35.98 5.78
N GLN A 339 14.57 36.46 4.97
CA GLN A 339 13.79 37.62 5.39
C GLN A 339 12.36 37.18 5.74
N THR A 340 11.96 37.33 6.99
CA THR A 340 10.57 37.11 7.44
C THR A 340 9.85 38.44 7.47
N THR A 341 8.73 38.57 6.81
CA THR A 341 7.96 39.81 6.77
C THR A 341 6.48 39.52 7.05
N PHE A 342 5.88 40.37 7.88
CA PHE A 342 4.48 40.27 8.25
C PHE A 342 3.63 41.19 7.34
N TYR A 343 2.55 40.62 6.81
CA TYR A 343 1.55 41.35 6.07
C TYR A 343 0.26 41.45 6.88
N GLU A 344 -0.09 42.61 7.36
CA GLU A 344 -1.37 42.85 8.03
C GLU A 344 -2.43 43.29 7.01
N ILE A 345 -3.49 42.51 6.86
CA ILE A 345 -4.69 42.88 6.16
C ILE A 345 -5.84 42.79 7.12
N SER A 346 -6.44 43.89 7.41
CA SER A 346 -7.62 44.27 8.23
C SER A 346 -8.31 43.20 9.13
N THR A 347 -8.14 41.90 8.90
CA THR A 347 -8.71 40.81 9.72
C THR A 347 -7.84 39.56 9.81
N ASN A 348 -6.83 39.37 8.92
CA ASN A 348 -5.92 38.22 8.90
C ASN A 348 -4.50 38.68 8.57
N SER A 349 -3.50 38.24 9.33
CA SER A 349 -2.10 38.48 9.01
C SER A 349 -1.53 37.34 8.20
N LEU A 350 -0.82 37.68 7.11
CA LEU A 350 -0.04 36.73 6.32
C LEU A 350 1.43 36.91 6.66
N GLU A 351 2.09 35.88 7.17
CA GLU A 351 3.51 35.85 7.36
C GLU A 351 4.15 35.23 6.12
N MET A 352 5.13 35.91 5.55
CA MET A 352 5.91 35.42 4.41
C MET A 352 7.35 35.24 4.83
N THR A 353 7.92 34.07 4.56
CA THR A 353 9.36 33.82 4.74
C THR A 353 9.98 33.47 3.41
N MET A 354 10.99 34.23 2.98
CA MET A 354 11.67 34.07 1.70
C MET A 354 12.98 33.32 1.89
N PHE A 355 13.24 32.38 0.98
CA PHE A 355 14.48 31.65 0.83
C PHE A 355 14.93 31.74 -0.64
N LEU A 356 16.16 31.35 -0.96
CA LEU A 356 16.64 31.40 -2.34
C LEU A 356 15.84 30.52 -3.30
N ASP A 357 15.40 29.36 -2.85
CA ASP A 357 14.77 28.34 -3.70
C ASP A 357 13.27 28.18 -3.42
N PHE A 358 12.77 28.68 -2.31
CA PHE A 358 11.36 28.60 -1.96
C PHE A 358 10.88 29.77 -1.10
N VAL A 359 9.58 29.98 -1.09
CA VAL A 359 8.88 30.93 -0.23
C VAL A 359 7.79 30.24 0.54
N THR A 360 7.66 30.55 1.81
CA THR A 360 6.54 30.05 2.64
C THR A 360 5.59 31.19 2.98
N PHE A 361 4.32 30.83 3.04
CA PHE A 361 3.26 31.73 3.49
C PHE A 361 2.47 31.07 4.60
N ASP A 362 2.33 31.77 5.71
CA ASP A 362 1.58 31.35 6.89
C ASP A 362 0.48 32.34 7.21
N ARG A 363 -0.74 31.86 7.32
CA ARG A 363 -1.86 32.69 7.78
C ARG A 363 -1.93 32.64 9.29
N LYS A 364 -1.86 33.80 9.93
CA LYS A 364 -2.06 33.98 11.37
C LYS A 364 -3.51 34.42 11.62
N PHE A 365 -4.22 33.73 12.51
CA PHE A 365 -5.59 34.04 12.92
C PHE A 365 -5.61 34.81 14.23
#